data_14ca60e71fbe56f4b371466d53951f4b
#
_entry.id   14ca60e71fbe56f4b371466d53951f4b
#
_cell.length_a   1.000
_cell.length_b   1.000
_cell.length_c   1.000
_cell.angle_alpha   90.00
_cell.angle_beta   90.00
_cell.angle_gamma   90.00
#
_symmetry.space_group_name_H-M   'P 1'
#
loop_
_entity.id
_entity.type
_entity.pdbx_description
1 polymer ?
#
loop_
_entity_poly.entity_id
_entity_poly.type
_entity_poly.pdbx_seq_one_letter_code
_entity_poly.pdbx_strand_id
1 'polypeptide(L)'
;AVYGLTEFYRDDIRKARRVAGTGCNAATVQFALRPLIEGGLIDLDEIICDLKNGISGAGRSLKENMLFTERQTDVLGYSQGGKHRHLGEFDQEFTALAGRPVEIMFTPHLVPMSRGILASCYLRGDAKAIHAALEARYANEPFIVVLPFGQLPGTGAVVGSNFCHIG
;
A
#
# COMPACT_ATOMS: atom_id res chain seq x y z
N ALA A 1 -17.19 9.77 8.65
CA ALA A 1 -16.39 8.63 9.14
C ALA A 1 -14.93 9.03 9.16
N VAL A 2 -14.18 8.52 10.13
CA VAL A 2 -12.73 8.67 10.17
C VAL A 2 -12.10 7.60 9.24
N TYR A 3 -11.04 7.96 8.56
CA TYR A 3 -10.30 7.02 7.72
C TYR A 3 -9.59 5.98 8.59
N GLY A 4 -9.75 4.69 8.26
CA GLY A 4 -9.42 3.57 9.15
C GLY A 4 -7.97 3.11 9.12
N LEU A 5 -7.01 3.96 8.75
CA LEU A 5 -5.59 3.64 8.78
C LEU A 5 -5.02 3.95 10.17
N THR A 6 -5.04 2.96 11.03
CA THR A 6 -4.82 3.09 12.50
C THR A 6 -3.48 3.74 12.84
N GLU A 7 -2.44 3.42 12.13
CA GLU A 7 -1.07 3.90 12.36
C GLU A 7 -0.94 5.41 12.16
N PHE A 8 -1.89 6.04 11.46
CA PHE A 8 -1.93 7.48 11.20
C PHE A 8 -3.09 8.20 11.89
N TYR A 9 -4.19 7.50 12.19
CA TYR A 9 -5.43 8.11 12.68
C TYR A 9 -5.91 7.51 14.03
N ARG A 10 -4.99 6.95 14.83
CA ARG A 10 -5.31 6.22 16.06
C ARG A 10 -6.20 7.02 17.03
N ASP A 11 -5.85 8.26 17.29
CA ASP A 11 -6.58 9.09 18.25
C ASP A 11 -7.95 9.54 17.74
N ASP A 12 -8.08 9.78 16.44
CA ASP A 12 -9.36 10.08 15.81
C ASP A 12 -10.26 8.85 15.78
N ILE A 13 -9.69 7.68 15.49
CA ILE A 13 -10.40 6.40 15.49
C ILE A 13 -10.97 6.10 16.89
N ARG A 14 -10.19 6.34 17.96
CA ARG A 14 -10.65 6.15 19.35
C ARG A 14 -11.88 6.96 19.70
N LYS A 15 -12.07 8.12 19.10
CA LYS A 15 -13.18 9.05 19.33
C LYS A 15 -14.33 8.86 18.34
N ALA A 16 -14.11 8.11 17.28
CA ALA A 16 -15.05 8.01 16.17
C ALA A 16 -16.21 7.07 16.48
N ARG A 17 -17.41 7.46 16.06
CA ARG A 17 -18.59 6.57 16.02
C ARG A 17 -18.63 5.71 14.76
N ARG A 18 -17.93 6.11 13.70
CA ARG A 18 -17.87 5.41 12.42
C ARG A 18 -16.46 5.51 11.86
N VAL A 19 -15.91 4.37 11.47
CA VAL A 19 -14.60 4.25 10.83
C VAL A 19 -14.80 3.66 9.44
N ALA A 20 -14.23 4.29 8.43
CA ALA A 20 -14.18 3.78 7.06
C ALA A 20 -12.99 2.84 6.93
N GLY A 21 -13.23 1.56 6.65
CA GLY A 21 -12.14 0.61 6.38
C GLY A 21 -11.38 1.01 5.12
N THR A 22 -10.06 0.92 5.19
CA THR A 22 -9.17 1.23 4.07
C THR A 22 -9.20 0.14 2.99
N GLY A 23 -8.95 0.52 1.75
CA GLY A 23 -8.62 -0.45 0.70
C GLY A 23 -7.26 -1.10 0.95
N CYS A 24 -7.13 -2.40 0.66
CA CYS A 24 -5.89 -3.14 0.95
C CYS A 24 -4.68 -2.58 0.20
N ASN A 25 -4.82 -2.29 -1.09
CA ASN A 25 -3.75 -1.65 -1.86
C ASN A 25 -3.49 -0.22 -1.36
N ALA A 26 -4.55 0.50 -0.96
CA ALA A 26 -4.42 1.85 -0.44
C ALA A 26 -3.63 1.87 0.87
N ALA A 27 -3.89 0.96 1.80
CA ALA A 27 -3.12 0.84 3.03
C ALA A 27 -1.64 0.51 2.74
N THR A 28 -1.37 -0.48 1.87
CA THR A 28 -0.01 -0.92 1.53
C THR A 28 0.83 0.24 0.97
N VAL A 29 0.30 0.99 0.03
CA VAL A 29 1.01 2.12 -0.59
C VAL A 29 1.18 3.28 0.38
N GLN A 30 0.18 3.56 1.20
CA GLN A 30 0.26 4.65 2.18
C GLN A 30 1.29 4.38 3.28
N PHE A 31 1.47 3.13 3.71
CA PHE A 31 2.54 2.80 4.64
C PHE A 31 3.93 3.11 4.07
N ALA A 32 4.13 2.91 2.78
CA ALA A 32 5.40 3.27 2.14
C ALA A 32 5.54 4.78 1.91
N LEU A 33 4.50 5.47 1.44
CA LEU A 33 4.64 6.81 0.89
C LEU A 33 4.33 7.95 1.87
N ARG A 34 3.36 7.80 2.79
CA ARG A 34 2.98 8.91 3.68
C ARG A 34 4.15 9.53 4.44
N PRO A 35 5.01 8.77 5.11
CA PRO A 35 6.15 9.36 5.84
C PRO A 35 7.10 10.16 4.93
N LEU A 36 7.21 9.72 3.69
CA LEU A 36 8.12 10.33 2.71
C LEU A 36 7.55 11.63 2.14
N ILE A 37 6.24 11.66 1.91
CA ILE A 37 5.52 12.86 1.46
C ILE A 37 5.50 13.90 2.59
N GLU A 38 5.15 13.50 3.82
CA GLU A 38 5.16 14.35 5.00
C GLU A 38 6.54 14.97 5.26
N GLY A 39 7.60 14.19 5.05
CA GLY A 39 8.99 14.62 5.22
C GLY A 39 9.59 15.38 4.04
N GLY A 40 8.88 15.52 2.92
CA GLY A 40 9.41 16.16 1.70
C GLY A 40 10.63 15.43 1.12
N LEU A 41 10.70 14.10 1.27
CA LEU A 41 11.89 13.30 0.98
C LEU A 41 11.92 12.73 -0.44
N ILE A 42 10.82 12.87 -1.18
CA ILE A 42 10.67 12.30 -2.52
C ILE A 42 10.11 13.34 -3.50
N ASP A 43 10.43 13.14 -4.77
CA ASP A 43 9.76 13.85 -5.86
C ASP A 43 8.32 13.35 -5.98
N LEU A 44 7.36 14.28 -6.05
CA LEU A 44 5.93 13.97 -6.11
C LEU A 44 5.38 13.87 -7.54
N ASP A 45 6.18 14.18 -8.54
CA ASP A 45 5.69 14.25 -9.92
C ASP A 45 5.88 12.92 -10.69
N GLU A 46 6.68 11.98 -10.16
CA GLU A 46 6.96 10.69 -10.79
C GLU A 46 6.85 9.53 -9.79
N ILE A 47 5.67 9.29 -9.24
CA ILE A 47 5.42 8.17 -8.33
C ILE A 47 4.78 7.02 -9.09
N ILE A 48 5.45 5.86 -9.12
CA ILE A 48 4.89 4.63 -9.72
C ILE A 48 4.73 3.59 -8.62
N CYS A 49 3.54 3.02 -8.52
CA CYS A 49 3.21 1.94 -7.59
C CYS A 49 2.72 0.71 -8.35
N ASP A 50 3.57 -0.31 -8.41
CA ASP A 50 3.31 -1.56 -9.09
C ASP A 50 3.05 -2.67 -8.06
N LEU A 51 1.83 -3.22 -8.05
CA LEU A 51 1.37 -4.14 -7.02
C LEU A 51 1.08 -5.54 -7.56
N LYS A 52 1.54 -6.55 -6.82
CA LYS A 52 1.27 -7.97 -7.03
C LYS A 52 0.34 -8.43 -5.93
N ASN A 53 -0.90 -8.75 -6.30
CA ASN A 53 -1.98 -9.07 -5.37
C ASN A 53 -2.34 -10.55 -5.45
N GLY A 54 -2.54 -11.16 -4.29
CA GLY A 54 -3.12 -12.49 -4.20
C GLY A 54 -4.60 -12.49 -4.61
N ILE A 55 -5.06 -13.62 -5.12
CA ILE A 55 -6.40 -13.79 -5.71
C ILE A 55 -7.52 -13.51 -4.70
N SER A 56 -7.32 -13.82 -3.42
CA SER A 56 -8.33 -13.59 -2.39
C SER A 56 -8.74 -12.12 -2.22
N GLY A 57 -7.90 -11.17 -2.69
CA GLY A 57 -8.21 -9.75 -2.71
C GLY A 57 -9.39 -9.37 -3.62
N ALA A 58 -9.77 -10.23 -4.57
CA ALA A 58 -10.96 -10.06 -5.41
C ALA A 58 -12.28 -10.23 -4.65
N GLY A 59 -12.24 -10.71 -3.40
CA GLY A 59 -13.40 -10.94 -2.55
C GLY A 59 -14.05 -12.30 -2.78
N ARG A 60 -15.24 -12.47 -2.22
CA ARG A 60 -15.96 -13.77 -2.18
C ARG A 60 -16.90 -14.02 -3.38
N SER A 61 -17.07 -13.03 -4.24
CA SER A 61 -17.92 -13.18 -5.43
C SER A 61 -17.32 -14.20 -6.38
N LEU A 62 -18.10 -15.21 -6.75
CA LEU A 62 -17.70 -16.19 -7.75
C LEU A 62 -17.60 -15.51 -9.12
N LYS A 63 -16.43 -15.63 -9.74
CA LYS A 63 -16.14 -15.13 -11.09
C LYS A 63 -15.28 -16.13 -11.82
N GLU A 64 -15.63 -16.43 -13.06
CA GLU A 64 -14.91 -17.38 -13.90
C GLU A 64 -13.42 -17.05 -14.01
N ASN A 65 -13.12 -15.78 -14.29
CA ASN A 65 -11.74 -15.29 -14.42
C ASN A 65 -10.94 -15.27 -13.10
N MET A 66 -11.54 -15.68 -11.98
CA MET A 66 -10.89 -15.81 -10.66
C MET A 66 -10.80 -17.27 -10.21
N LEU A 67 -11.16 -18.22 -11.05
CA LEU A 67 -10.99 -19.64 -10.75
C LEU A 67 -9.50 -19.97 -10.62
N PHE A 68 -9.17 -20.88 -9.74
CA PHE A 68 -7.79 -21.32 -9.51
C PHE A 68 -7.13 -21.80 -10.81
N THR A 69 -7.84 -22.60 -11.58
CA THR A 69 -7.36 -23.12 -12.88
C THR A 69 -6.98 -22.02 -13.86
N GLU A 70 -7.68 -20.88 -13.81
CA GLU A 70 -7.44 -19.72 -14.70
C GLU A 70 -6.30 -18.82 -14.19
N ARG A 71 -6.00 -18.87 -12.89
CA ARG A 71 -5.03 -17.95 -12.26
C ARG A 71 -3.72 -18.58 -11.83
N GLN A 72 -3.63 -19.91 -11.77
CA GLN A 72 -2.44 -20.58 -11.22
C GLN A 72 -1.15 -20.39 -12.05
N THR A 73 -1.28 -20.02 -13.33
CA THR A 73 -0.14 -19.84 -14.25
C THR A 73 -0.15 -18.50 -14.97
N ASP A 74 -0.99 -17.55 -14.50
CA ASP A 74 -1.21 -16.29 -15.20
C ASP A 74 -1.00 -15.08 -14.27
N VAL A 75 -0.45 -14.00 -14.81
CA VAL A 75 -0.36 -12.68 -14.19
C VAL A 75 -1.26 -11.72 -14.96
N LEU A 76 -2.29 -11.21 -14.30
CA LEU A 76 -3.30 -10.35 -14.91
C LEU A 76 -3.25 -8.93 -14.35
N GLY A 77 -2.97 -7.95 -15.20
CA GLY A 77 -3.21 -6.55 -14.86
C GLY A 77 -4.71 -6.23 -14.80
N TYR A 78 -5.13 -5.47 -13.81
CA TYR A 78 -6.54 -5.10 -13.66
C TYR A 78 -6.72 -3.65 -13.24
N SER A 79 -7.84 -3.05 -13.67
CA SER A 79 -8.23 -1.66 -13.32
C SER A 79 -7.13 -0.61 -13.46
N GLN A 80 -6.25 -0.79 -14.45
CA GLN A 80 -5.17 0.13 -14.78
C GLN A 80 -5.71 1.40 -15.48
N GLY A 81 -4.84 2.39 -15.68
CA GLY A 81 -5.18 3.63 -16.40
C GLY A 81 -6.21 4.49 -15.67
N GLY A 82 -6.02 4.72 -14.40
CA GLY A 82 -6.86 5.62 -13.61
C GLY A 82 -8.21 5.04 -13.17
N LYS A 83 -8.46 3.74 -13.38
CA LYS A 83 -9.79 3.13 -13.15
C LYS A 83 -9.95 2.45 -11.78
N HIS A 84 -8.88 2.32 -11.01
CA HIS A 84 -8.95 1.60 -9.74
C HIS A 84 -9.59 2.47 -8.66
N ARG A 85 -10.57 1.91 -7.94
CA ARG A 85 -11.32 2.63 -6.88
C ARG A 85 -10.44 3.17 -5.74
N HIS A 86 -9.27 2.56 -5.47
CA HIS A 86 -8.36 3.03 -4.42
C HIS A 86 -7.60 4.31 -4.79
N LEU A 87 -7.65 4.75 -6.06
CA LEU A 87 -7.05 6.03 -6.45
C LEU A 87 -7.64 7.20 -5.69
N GLY A 88 -8.96 7.20 -5.46
CA GLY A 88 -9.59 8.23 -4.65
C GLY A 88 -9.08 8.31 -3.21
N GLU A 89 -8.61 7.18 -2.64
CA GLU A 89 -7.97 7.19 -1.32
C GLU A 89 -6.58 7.84 -1.36
N PHE A 90 -5.80 7.58 -2.41
CA PHE A 90 -4.50 8.23 -2.61
C PHE A 90 -4.65 9.71 -2.86
N ASP A 91 -5.55 10.09 -3.76
CA ASP A 91 -5.83 11.49 -4.10
C ASP A 91 -6.20 12.29 -2.85
N GLN A 92 -7.10 11.75 -2.03
CA GLN A 92 -7.52 12.39 -0.78
C GLN A 92 -6.34 12.55 0.20
N GLU A 93 -5.66 11.45 0.51
CA GLU A 93 -4.66 11.40 1.57
C GLU A 93 -3.38 12.14 1.18
N PHE A 94 -2.88 11.92 -0.03
CA PHE A 94 -1.61 12.53 -0.45
C PHE A 94 -1.75 14.01 -0.81
N THR A 95 -2.88 14.42 -1.38
CA THR A 95 -3.17 15.85 -1.60
C THR A 95 -3.24 16.61 -0.27
N ALA A 96 -3.88 16.02 0.74
CA ALA A 96 -3.96 16.64 2.06
C ALA A 96 -2.58 16.78 2.72
N LEU A 97 -1.68 15.81 2.54
CA LEU A 97 -0.32 15.84 3.08
C LEU A 97 0.59 16.81 2.34
N ALA A 98 0.54 16.80 1.02
CA ALA A 98 1.42 17.59 0.18
C ALA A 98 0.96 19.04 0.01
N GLY A 99 -0.30 19.37 0.34
CA GLY A 99 -0.91 20.68 0.08
C GLY A 99 -1.11 20.99 -1.42
N ARG A 100 -0.90 20.00 -2.30
CA ARG A 100 -1.11 20.06 -3.74
C ARG A 100 -1.56 18.69 -4.25
N PRO A 101 -2.21 18.60 -5.42
CA PRO A 101 -2.51 17.29 -6.04
C PRO A 101 -1.24 16.45 -6.22
N VAL A 102 -1.35 15.17 -5.89
CA VAL A 102 -0.29 14.16 -6.08
C VAL A 102 -0.86 13.03 -6.90
N GLU A 103 -0.34 12.85 -8.09
CA GLU A 103 -0.76 11.77 -8.97
C GLU A 103 0.17 10.56 -8.84
N ILE A 104 -0.42 9.36 -8.73
CA ILE A 104 0.33 8.12 -8.72
C ILE A 104 -0.01 7.31 -9.98
N MET A 105 1.00 6.84 -10.67
CA MET A 105 0.83 5.78 -11.65
C MET A 105 0.66 4.45 -10.92
N PHE A 106 -0.58 3.98 -10.85
CA PHE A 106 -0.96 2.80 -10.09
C PHE A 106 -1.28 1.61 -11.01
N THR A 107 -0.51 0.54 -10.87
CA THR A 107 -0.59 -0.65 -11.74
C THR A 107 -0.73 -1.94 -10.93
N PRO A 108 -1.95 -2.33 -10.54
CA PRO A 108 -2.16 -3.56 -9.79
C PRO A 108 -2.25 -4.78 -10.71
N HIS A 109 -1.69 -5.90 -10.23
CA HIS A 109 -1.73 -7.20 -10.90
C HIS A 109 -2.24 -8.28 -9.95
N LEU A 110 -3.02 -9.21 -10.47
CA LEU A 110 -3.28 -10.49 -9.83
C LEU A 110 -2.17 -11.46 -10.22
N VAL A 111 -1.62 -12.16 -9.24
CA VAL A 111 -0.56 -13.16 -9.43
C VAL A 111 -1.00 -14.51 -8.87
N PRO A 112 -0.39 -15.65 -9.28
CA PRO A 112 -0.73 -16.98 -8.80
C PRO A 112 -0.36 -17.19 -7.32
N MET A 113 -0.94 -16.41 -6.45
CA MET A 113 -0.74 -16.37 -5.01
C MET A 113 -2.10 -16.27 -4.33
N SER A 114 -2.34 -17.07 -3.29
CA SER A 114 -3.64 -17.06 -2.62
C SER A 114 -3.89 -15.73 -1.87
N ARG A 115 -2.91 -15.25 -1.13
CA ARG A 115 -3.03 -14.07 -0.23
C ARG A 115 -1.76 -13.23 -0.25
N GLY A 116 -1.90 -11.97 0.14
CA GLY A 116 -0.81 -11.03 0.29
C GLY A 116 -0.76 -9.99 -0.81
N ILE A 117 0.01 -8.95 -0.58
CA ILE A 117 0.29 -7.88 -1.53
C ILE A 117 1.79 -7.59 -1.45
N LEU A 118 2.46 -7.57 -2.59
CA LEU A 118 3.79 -7.01 -2.72
C LEU A 118 3.68 -5.73 -3.55
N ALA A 119 4.02 -4.60 -2.96
CA ALA A 119 4.07 -3.31 -3.64
C ALA A 119 5.53 -2.94 -3.95
N SER A 120 5.81 -2.59 -5.20
CA SER A 120 7.06 -1.95 -5.61
C SER A 120 6.75 -0.48 -5.90
N CYS A 121 7.29 0.42 -5.09
CA CYS A 121 7.13 1.86 -5.26
C CYS A 121 8.43 2.42 -5.84
N TYR A 122 8.36 2.99 -7.04
CA TYR A 122 9.49 3.60 -7.71
C TYR A 122 9.45 5.10 -7.45
N LEU A 123 10.50 5.61 -6.81
CA LEU A 123 10.55 6.97 -6.26
C LEU A 123 11.89 7.62 -6.60
N ARG A 124 11.91 8.95 -6.65
CA ARG A 124 13.16 9.73 -6.70
C ARG A 124 13.40 10.37 -5.34
N GLY A 125 14.54 10.11 -4.73
CA GLY A 125 14.95 10.63 -3.42
C GLY A 125 16.23 9.97 -2.94
N ASP A 126 16.76 10.44 -1.81
CA ASP A 126 17.93 9.82 -1.18
C ASP A 126 17.52 8.54 -0.43
N ALA A 127 18.05 7.41 -0.85
CA ALA A 127 17.65 6.10 -0.33
C ALA A 127 17.92 5.93 1.18
N LYS A 128 19.01 6.52 1.69
CA LYS A 128 19.34 6.44 3.13
C LYS A 128 18.42 7.32 3.97
N ALA A 129 18.12 8.52 3.50
CA ALA A 129 17.17 9.41 4.17
C ALA A 129 15.75 8.82 4.18
N ILE A 130 15.31 8.23 3.07
CA ILE A 130 14.04 7.51 2.96
C ILE A 130 13.97 6.38 3.99
N HIS A 131 14.97 5.51 4.04
CA HIS A 131 14.99 4.39 4.96
C HIS A 131 14.97 4.86 6.42
N ALA A 132 15.80 5.83 6.79
CA ALA A 132 15.84 6.40 8.14
C ALA A 132 14.50 7.02 8.57
N ALA A 133 13.80 7.68 7.65
CA ALA A 133 12.48 8.24 7.91
C ALA A 133 11.42 7.16 8.17
N LEU A 134 11.46 6.07 7.42
CA LEU A 134 10.58 4.91 7.63
C LEU A 134 10.85 4.24 8.99
N GLU A 135 12.13 4.00 9.33
CA GLU A 135 12.51 3.45 10.63
C GLU A 135 12.01 4.34 11.79
N ALA A 136 12.27 5.64 11.71
CA ALA A 136 11.84 6.60 12.73
C ALA A 136 10.33 6.64 12.88
N ARG A 137 9.60 6.66 11.75
CA ARG A 137 8.12 6.74 11.74
C ARG A 137 7.48 5.49 12.36
N TYR A 138 8.02 4.32 12.08
CA TYR A 138 7.40 3.06 12.47
C TYR A 138 8.03 2.39 13.70
N ALA A 139 8.97 3.02 14.38
CA ALA A 139 9.66 2.47 15.55
C ALA A 139 8.72 1.97 16.67
N ASN A 140 7.53 2.58 16.80
CA ASN A 140 6.54 2.25 17.82
C ASN A 140 5.26 1.61 17.24
N GLU A 141 5.27 1.19 15.98
CA GLU A 141 4.11 0.54 15.35
C GLU A 141 4.31 -0.99 15.34
N PRO A 142 3.57 -1.75 16.16
CA PRO A 142 3.87 -3.15 16.41
C PRO A 142 3.67 -4.06 15.19
N PHE A 143 2.92 -3.63 14.20
CA PHE A 143 2.64 -4.42 12.99
C PHE A 143 3.37 -3.95 11.74
N ILE A 144 4.17 -2.88 11.83
CA ILE A 144 5.00 -2.39 10.72
C ILE A 144 6.46 -2.70 11.04
N VAL A 145 7.10 -3.47 10.18
CA VAL A 145 8.51 -3.84 10.33
C VAL A 145 9.29 -3.24 9.17
N VAL A 146 10.15 -2.28 9.47
CA VAL A 146 11.12 -1.79 8.49
C VAL A 146 12.34 -2.70 8.53
N LEU A 147 12.64 -3.33 7.40
CA LEU A 147 13.77 -4.26 7.27
C LEU A 147 15.10 -3.48 7.25
N PRO A 148 16.21 -4.08 7.62
CA PRO A 148 17.52 -3.47 7.48
C PRO A 148 17.78 -2.96 6.06
N PHE A 149 18.47 -1.82 5.96
CA PHE A 149 18.76 -1.18 4.67
C PHE A 149 19.34 -2.18 3.64
N GLY A 150 18.73 -2.24 2.47
CA GLY A 150 19.11 -3.15 1.38
C GLY A 150 18.48 -4.55 1.46
N GLN A 151 17.69 -4.87 2.49
CA GLN A 151 16.87 -6.08 2.51
C GLN A 151 15.50 -5.81 1.89
N LEU A 152 14.98 -6.80 1.17
CA LEU A 152 13.69 -6.69 0.49
C LEU A 152 12.63 -7.57 1.17
N PRO A 153 11.40 -7.07 1.31
CA PRO A 153 10.30 -7.85 1.87
C PRO A 153 9.80 -8.93 0.91
N GLY A 154 9.27 -10.01 1.47
CA GLY A 154 8.55 -11.04 0.73
C GLY A 154 7.22 -11.36 1.38
N THR A 155 6.21 -11.66 0.57
CA THR A 155 4.86 -11.97 1.07
C THR A 155 4.84 -13.17 2.00
N GLY A 156 5.71 -14.16 1.81
CA GLY A 156 5.80 -15.36 2.64
C GLY A 156 6.09 -15.06 4.12
N ALA A 157 6.81 -14.00 4.41
CA ALA A 157 7.15 -13.61 5.78
C ALA A 157 5.96 -13.03 6.58
N VAL A 158 4.91 -12.60 5.91
CA VAL A 158 3.75 -11.93 6.53
C VAL A 158 2.44 -12.73 6.39
N VAL A 159 2.46 -13.84 5.66
CA VAL A 159 1.27 -14.68 5.46
C VAL A 159 0.67 -15.14 6.80
N GLY A 160 -0.65 -15.00 6.94
CA GLY A 160 -1.39 -15.40 8.15
C GLY A 160 -1.23 -14.46 9.34
N SER A 161 -0.65 -13.29 9.12
CA SER A 161 -0.45 -12.27 10.16
C SER A 161 -1.02 -10.90 9.74
N ASN A 162 -0.94 -9.93 10.66
CA ASN A 162 -1.26 -8.52 10.39
C ASN A 162 0.01 -7.69 10.11
N PHE A 163 1.16 -8.31 9.93
CA PHE A 163 2.39 -7.58 9.70
C PHE A 163 2.46 -7.00 8.27
N CYS A 164 3.08 -5.83 8.20
CA CYS A 164 3.54 -5.20 6.97
C CYS A 164 5.06 -5.04 7.07
N HIS A 165 5.79 -5.58 6.11
CA HIS A 165 7.23 -5.40 5.99
C HIS A 165 7.55 -4.36 4.92
N ILE A 166 8.47 -3.45 5.21
CA ILE A 166 8.96 -2.39 4.30
C ILE A 166 10.49 -2.54 4.20
N GLY A 167 11.03 -2.43 2.99
CA GLY A 167 12.48 -2.51 2.74
C GLY A 167 12.89 -1.84 1.45
#